data_05bfabdd74b693f70313bccba4f3acc9
#
_entry.id   05bfabdd74b693f70313bccba4f3acc9
#
_cell.length_a   1.000
_cell.length_b   1.000
_cell.length_c   1.000
_cell.angle_alpha   90.00
_cell.angle_beta   90.00
_cell.angle_gamma   90.00
#
_symmetry.space_group_name_H-M   'P 1'
#
loop_
_entity.id
_entity.type
_entity.pdbx_description
1 polymer ?
#
loop_
_entity_poly.entity_id
_entity_poly.type
_entity_poly.pdbx_seq_one_letter_code
_entity_poly.pdbx_strand_id
1 'polypeptide(L)'
;MFRLAYNTNGLSHHRILDALTLLSDLGYEGVAIAPDVACLDPFHPREGEVESVRKLAADLDLELAVETGARFLLDPRRKHRPTLLEESAADRARRADFLRRSIDLASDLGAGVVSMWSGASPNGVKADAADSEEDDDPRERERIWDRLCAEMPPLLHHARERGVRLAFEPEPGMFVERPAGFDELARRLGDQGDALGLCLDVGHLLVTGDVPVGDVIHRSASRLVHVHLDDIAGGVHEHRMFGEGDLDLSEVLEALVEIDYKGLAAVELSRDAHRGAQAAEEAMSHLRRALRA
;
A
#
# COMPACT_ATOMS: atom_id res chain seq x y z
N MET A 1 -19.66 5.97 4.00
CA MET A 1 -18.62 6.00 5.04
C MET A 1 -17.57 4.99 4.60
N PHE A 2 -16.29 5.24 4.84
CA PHE A 2 -15.22 4.29 4.55
C PHE A 2 -15.30 3.06 5.49
N ARG A 3 -14.60 1.99 5.13
CA ARG A 3 -14.53 0.76 5.93
C ARG A 3 -13.18 0.67 6.65
N LEU A 4 -13.21 0.34 7.93
CA LEU A 4 -12.00 0.06 8.70
C LEU A 4 -11.44 -1.31 8.34
N ALA A 5 -10.17 -1.36 7.99
CA ALA A 5 -9.47 -2.57 7.58
C ALA A 5 -8.17 -2.77 8.37
N TYR A 6 -7.56 -3.94 8.22
CA TYR A 6 -6.27 -4.26 8.81
C TYR A 6 -5.36 -4.96 7.78
N ASN A 7 -4.09 -4.61 7.73
CA ASN A 7 -3.12 -5.22 6.83
C ASN A 7 -2.57 -6.53 7.44
N THR A 8 -2.61 -7.61 6.68
CA THR A 8 -2.14 -8.94 7.13
C THR A 8 -0.64 -9.01 7.39
N ASN A 9 0.15 -8.00 6.99
CA ASN A 9 1.56 -7.94 7.36
C ASN A 9 1.77 -7.81 8.89
N GLY A 10 0.81 -7.20 9.61
CA GLY A 10 0.75 -7.19 11.07
C GLY A 10 0.27 -8.51 11.69
N LEU A 11 -0.20 -9.47 10.87
CA LEU A 11 -0.65 -10.80 11.27
C LEU A 11 0.18 -11.91 10.60
N SER A 12 1.42 -11.65 10.22
CA SER A 12 2.27 -12.54 9.41
C SER A 12 2.54 -13.93 10.04
N HIS A 13 2.22 -14.11 11.31
CA HIS A 13 2.32 -15.40 12.01
C HIS A 13 0.98 -16.14 12.14
N HIS A 14 -0.10 -15.60 11.57
CA HIS A 14 -1.41 -16.24 11.55
C HIS A 14 -1.66 -16.93 10.20
N ARG A 15 -2.47 -17.98 10.21
CA ARG A 15 -3.03 -18.50 8.97
C ARG A 15 -4.04 -17.50 8.43
N ILE A 16 -4.11 -17.33 7.11
CA ILE A 16 -4.96 -16.29 6.51
C ILE A 16 -6.45 -16.44 6.91
N LEU A 17 -6.99 -17.66 6.97
CA LEU A 17 -8.39 -17.88 7.35
C LEU A 17 -8.63 -17.52 8.84
N ASP A 18 -7.68 -17.83 9.72
CA ASP A 18 -7.75 -17.46 11.14
C ASP A 18 -7.66 -15.93 11.30
N ALA A 19 -6.82 -15.26 10.49
CA ALA A 19 -6.70 -13.80 10.47
C ALA A 19 -8.00 -13.12 10.05
N LEU A 20 -8.66 -13.60 8.98
CA LEU A 20 -9.94 -13.06 8.54
C LEU A 20 -11.01 -13.16 9.63
N THR A 21 -11.13 -14.34 10.26
CA THR A 21 -12.08 -14.57 11.35
C THR A 21 -11.80 -13.64 12.54
N LEU A 22 -10.53 -13.56 12.97
CA LEU A 22 -10.11 -12.68 14.06
C LEU A 22 -10.46 -11.21 13.78
N LEU A 23 -10.14 -10.72 12.59
CA LEU A 23 -10.39 -9.32 12.24
C LEU A 23 -11.90 -9.02 12.17
N SER A 24 -12.70 -9.93 11.63
CA SER A 24 -14.16 -9.81 11.64
C SER A 24 -14.72 -9.77 13.06
N ASP A 25 -14.25 -10.67 13.96
CA ASP A 25 -14.66 -10.71 15.37
C ASP A 25 -14.31 -9.41 16.12
N LEU A 26 -13.20 -8.75 15.75
CA LEU A 26 -12.81 -7.45 16.29
C LEU A 26 -13.61 -6.28 15.72
N GLY A 27 -14.36 -6.52 14.64
CA GLY A 27 -15.23 -5.54 13.98
C GLY A 27 -14.55 -4.73 12.87
N TYR A 28 -13.47 -5.25 12.27
CA TYR A 28 -12.98 -4.75 11.00
C TYR A 28 -13.94 -5.14 9.88
N GLU A 29 -14.06 -4.26 8.88
CA GLU A 29 -14.97 -4.43 7.74
C GLU A 29 -14.20 -4.75 6.44
N GLY A 30 -12.87 -4.82 6.53
CA GLY A 30 -12.01 -5.19 5.41
C GLY A 30 -10.64 -5.68 5.83
N VAL A 31 -9.95 -6.28 4.87
CA VAL A 31 -8.59 -6.82 5.06
C VAL A 31 -7.72 -6.48 3.85
N ALA A 32 -6.58 -5.84 4.10
CA ALA A 32 -5.54 -5.64 3.11
C ALA A 32 -4.58 -6.83 3.17
N ILE A 33 -4.58 -7.66 2.14
CA ILE A 33 -3.82 -8.91 2.09
C ILE A 33 -2.45 -8.63 1.48
N ALA A 34 -1.38 -8.91 2.23
CA ALA A 34 0.00 -8.89 1.76
C ALA A 34 0.43 -10.31 1.32
N PRO A 35 0.43 -10.63 0.01
CA PRO A 35 0.89 -11.92 -0.48
C PRO A 35 2.36 -12.15 -0.15
N ASP A 36 2.66 -13.31 0.41
CA ASP A 36 4.03 -13.69 0.79
C ASP A 36 4.18 -15.22 0.70
N VAL A 37 5.37 -15.75 0.91
CA VAL A 37 5.67 -17.20 0.87
C VAL A 37 4.76 -18.03 1.78
N ALA A 38 4.26 -17.48 2.86
CA ALA A 38 3.36 -18.15 3.82
C ALA A 38 1.87 -17.85 3.59
N CYS A 39 1.53 -16.86 2.76
CA CYS A 39 0.18 -16.36 2.58
C CYS A 39 -0.07 -16.02 1.11
N LEU A 40 -0.86 -16.82 0.42
CA LEU A 40 -1.29 -16.56 -0.96
C LEU A 40 -0.11 -16.25 -1.89
N ASP A 41 0.95 -17.09 -1.86
CA ASP A 41 2.12 -16.93 -2.75
C ASP A 41 1.66 -16.93 -4.21
N PRO A 42 1.80 -15.81 -4.95
CA PRO A 42 1.29 -15.73 -6.32
C PRO A 42 2.12 -16.55 -7.33
N PHE A 43 3.28 -17.05 -6.94
CA PHE A 43 4.12 -17.95 -7.75
C PHE A 43 3.88 -19.42 -7.45
N HIS A 44 3.44 -19.74 -6.22
CA HIS A 44 3.20 -21.11 -5.78
C HIS A 44 1.85 -21.21 -5.07
N PRO A 45 0.72 -20.94 -5.78
CA PRO A 45 -0.60 -20.95 -5.17
C PRO A 45 -0.93 -22.37 -4.70
N ARG A 46 -1.49 -22.46 -3.48
CA ARG A 46 -2.01 -23.72 -2.96
C ARG A 46 -3.40 -23.97 -3.52
N GLU A 47 -3.67 -25.22 -3.88
CA GLU A 47 -4.97 -25.61 -4.42
C GLU A 47 -6.12 -25.24 -3.45
N GLY A 48 -7.12 -24.49 -3.96
CA GLY A 48 -8.31 -24.10 -3.21
C GLY A 48 -8.08 -23.01 -2.15
N GLU A 49 -6.83 -22.49 -1.94
CA GLU A 49 -6.56 -21.46 -0.93
C GLU A 49 -7.27 -20.15 -1.26
N VAL A 50 -7.14 -19.66 -2.51
CA VAL A 50 -7.77 -18.41 -2.97
C VAL A 50 -9.30 -18.49 -2.85
N GLU A 51 -9.90 -19.60 -3.29
CA GLU A 51 -11.34 -19.80 -3.19
C GLU A 51 -11.82 -19.86 -1.74
N SER A 52 -11.06 -20.49 -0.84
CA SER A 52 -11.38 -20.55 0.59
C SER A 52 -11.35 -19.17 1.23
N VAL A 53 -10.34 -18.34 0.89
CA VAL A 53 -10.23 -16.97 1.37
C VAL A 53 -11.37 -16.11 0.83
N ARG A 54 -11.63 -16.16 -0.48
CA ARG A 54 -12.72 -15.42 -1.13
C ARG A 54 -14.08 -15.75 -0.50
N LYS A 55 -14.36 -17.05 -0.29
CA LYS A 55 -15.61 -17.50 0.29
C LYS A 55 -15.75 -17.03 1.74
N LEU A 56 -14.71 -17.21 2.56
CA LEU A 56 -14.76 -16.79 3.97
C LEU A 56 -14.91 -15.27 4.09
N ALA A 57 -14.22 -14.48 3.28
CA ALA A 57 -14.37 -13.03 3.27
C ALA A 57 -15.80 -12.61 2.91
N ALA A 58 -16.41 -13.27 1.92
CA ALA A 58 -17.81 -13.03 1.57
C ALA A 58 -18.78 -13.43 2.69
N ASP A 59 -18.57 -14.59 3.32
CA ASP A 59 -19.39 -15.07 4.43
C ASP A 59 -19.31 -14.13 5.66
N LEU A 60 -18.18 -13.42 5.83
CA LEU A 60 -17.93 -12.47 6.93
C LEU A 60 -18.20 -11.00 6.54
N ASP A 61 -18.67 -10.71 5.31
CA ASP A 61 -18.85 -9.35 4.74
C ASP A 61 -17.58 -8.49 4.81
N LEU A 62 -16.40 -9.09 4.57
CA LEU A 62 -15.12 -8.41 4.55
C LEU A 62 -14.77 -7.97 3.12
N GLU A 63 -14.51 -6.69 2.92
CA GLU A 63 -13.92 -6.17 1.68
C GLU A 63 -12.41 -6.44 1.66
N LEU A 64 -11.85 -6.80 0.49
CA LEU A 64 -10.45 -7.16 0.35
C LEU A 64 -9.70 -6.15 -0.52
N ALA A 65 -8.44 -5.89 -0.16
CA ALA A 65 -7.42 -5.27 -1.00
C ALA A 65 -6.17 -6.17 -1.03
N VAL A 66 -5.26 -5.96 -1.98
CA VAL A 66 -3.98 -6.68 -2.07
C VAL A 66 -2.82 -5.70 -2.03
N GLU A 67 -1.82 -5.99 -1.19
CA GLU A 67 -0.62 -5.18 -0.93
C GLU A 67 0.63 -5.85 -1.50
N THR A 68 1.42 -5.13 -2.30
CA THR A 68 2.51 -5.76 -3.06
C THR A 68 3.92 -5.50 -2.50
N GLY A 69 4.08 -5.51 -1.18
CA GLY A 69 5.38 -5.30 -0.53
C GLY A 69 6.48 -6.27 -0.98
N ALA A 70 6.13 -7.53 -1.27
CA ALA A 70 7.01 -8.60 -1.80
C ALA A 70 8.28 -8.87 -0.99
N ARG A 71 8.39 -8.41 0.22
CA ARG A 71 9.55 -8.57 1.14
C ARG A 71 10.74 -9.36 0.53
N PHE A 72 10.85 -10.66 0.78
CA PHE A 72 11.91 -11.54 0.25
C PHE A 72 11.40 -12.53 -0.82
N LEU A 73 10.14 -12.39 -1.27
CA LEU A 73 9.51 -13.30 -2.22
C LEU A 73 10.28 -13.40 -3.56
N LEU A 74 10.77 -12.26 -4.05
CA LEU A 74 11.48 -12.18 -5.34
C LEU A 74 13.00 -12.40 -5.20
N ASP A 75 13.60 -12.00 -4.10
CA ASP A 75 15.02 -12.17 -3.83
C ASP A 75 15.22 -12.51 -2.34
N PRO A 76 15.70 -13.73 -2.02
CA PRO A 76 15.86 -14.14 -0.63
C PRO A 76 16.95 -13.40 0.14
N ARG A 77 17.75 -12.57 -0.52
CA ARG A 77 18.86 -11.80 0.06
C ARG A 77 18.61 -10.30 0.14
N ARG A 78 17.75 -9.76 -0.74
CA ARG A 78 17.52 -8.33 -0.85
C ARG A 78 16.01 -8.05 -0.68
N LYS A 79 15.67 -7.47 0.47
CA LYS A 79 14.29 -7.08 0.78
C LYS A 79 13.74 -6.15 -0.31
N HIS A 80 12.52 -6.41 -0.77
CA HIS A 80 11.79 -5.61 -1.77
C HIS A 80 12.44 -5.54 -3.18
N ARG A 81 13.46 -6.33 -3.44
CA ARG A 81 14.14 -6.37 -4.75
C ARG A 81 13.78 -7.64 -5.54
N PRO A 82 13.85 -7.60 -6.90
CA PRO A 82 14.07 -6.41 -7.72
C PRO A 82 12.87 -5.46 -7.72
N THR A 83 13.09 -4.21 -8.18
CA THR A 83 12.07 -3.17 -8.35
C THR A 83 11.79 -2.93 -9.85
N LEU A 84 10.79 -2.08 -10.16
CA LEU A 84 10.54 -1.63 -11.54
C LEU A 84 11.64 -0.69 -12.08
N LEU A 85 12.57 -0.25 -11.23
CA LEU A 85 13.61 0.73 -11.55
C LEU A 85 14.97 0.12 -11.82
N GLU A 86 15.10 -1.21 -11.69
CA GLU A 86 16.39 -1.88 -11.93
C GLU A 86 16.94 -1.59 -13.33
N GLU A 87 18.26 -1.54 -13.49
CA GLU A 87 18.89 -1.38 -14.81
C GLU A 87 18.63 -2.59 -15.70
N SER A 88 18.69 -3.78 -15.12
CA SER A 88 18.40 -5.05 -15.80
C SER A 88 16.94 -5.14 -16.21
N ALA A 89 16.68 -5.26 -17.51
CA ALA A 89 15.32 -5.50 -18.03
C ALA A 89 14.72 -6.83 -17.52
N ALA A 90 15.56 -7.85 -17.28
CA ALA A 90 15.10 -9.13 -16.74
C ALA A 90 14.62 -8.97 -15.28
N ASP A 91 15.30 -8.16 -14.48
CA ASP A 91 14.88 -7.88 -13.10
C ASP A 91 13.59 -7.06 -13.06
N ARG A 92 13.46 -6.03 -13.92
CA ARG A 92 12.19 -5.29 -14.05
C ARG A 92 11.03 -6.20 -14.47
N ALA A 93 11.26 -7.06 -15.46
CA ALA A 93 10.26 -8.03 -15.91
C ALA A 93 9.82 -8.98 -14.78
N ARG A 94 10.74 -9.38 -13.90
CA ARG A 94 10.43 -10.21 -12.73
C ARG A 94 9.54 -9.48 -11.73
N ARG A 95 9.78 -8.20 -11.47
CA ARG A 95 8.90 -7.37 -10.63
C ARG A 95 7.54 -7.15 -11.29
N ALA A 96 7.52 -6.85 -12.59
CA ALA A 96 6.28 -6.68 -13.35
C ALA A 96 5.44 -7.97 -13.38
N ASP A 97 6.07 -9.15 -13.47
CA ASP A 97 5.38 -10.45 -13.39
C ASP A 97 4.73 -10.67 -12.02
N PHE A 98 5.43 -10.32 -10.93
CA PHE A 98 4.86 -10.35 -9.59
C PHE A 98 3.63 -9.44 -9.47
N LEU A 99 3.70 -8.20 -9.97
CA LEU A 99 2.58 -7.26 -9.93
C LEU A 99 1.39 -7.76 -10.75
N ARG A 100 1.62 -8.32 -11.96
CA ARG A 100 0.55 -8.92 -12.76
C ARG A 100 -0.13 -10.07 -12.03
N ARG A 101 0.63 -10.98 -11.42
CA ARG A 101 0.09 -12.08 -10.61
C ARG A 101 -0.67 -11.60 -9.39
N SER A 102 -0.24 -10.50 -8.77
CA SER A 102 -0.96 -9.89 -7.66
C SER A 102 -2.27 -9.25 -8.10
N ILE A 103 -2.32 -8.68 -9.31
CA ILE A 103 -3.55 -8.19 -9.93
C ILE A 103 -4.50 -9.36 -10.25
N ASP A 104 -3.98 -10.47 -10.80
CA ASP A 104 -4.77 -11.67 -11.03
C ASP A 104 -5.33 -12.24 -9.72
N LEU A 105 -4.48 -12.35 -8.70
CA LEU A 105 -4.88 -12.77 -7.36
C LEU A 105 -5.98 -11.89 -6.78
N ALA A 106 -5.85 -10.56 -6.89
CA ALA A 106 -6.87 -9.61 -6.42
C ALA A 106 -8.22 -9.85 -7.13
N SER A 107 -8.20 -9.98 -8.45
CA SER A 107 -9.39 -10.30 -9.24
C SER A 107 -10.04 -11.62 -8.80
N ASP A 108 -9.25 -12.67 -8.59
CA ASP A 108 -9.73 -13.99 -8.18
C ASP A 108 -10.28 -13.97 -6.73
N LEU A 109 -9.76 -13.13 -5.86
CA LEU A 109 -10.25 -12.89 -4.50
C LEU A 109 -11.51 -12.00 -4.47
N GLY A 110 -11.81 -11.28 -5.56
CA GLY A 110 -12.84 -10.24 -5.56
C GLY A 110 -12.40 -8.93 -4.91
N ALA A 111 -11.09 -8.72 -4.74
CA ALA A 111 -10.52 -7.48 -4.24
C ALA A 111 -10.51 -6.39 -5.33
N GLY A 112 -10.99 -5.19 -4.98
CA GLY A 112 -11.11 -4.09 -5.94
C GLY A 112 -9.82 -3.29 -6.16
N VAL A 113 -8.83 -3.41 -5.26
CA VAL A 113 -7.62 -2.59 -5.25
C VAL A 113 -6.37 -3.46 -5.08
N VAL A 114 -5.32 -3.09 -5.81
CA VAL A 114 -3.95 -3.57 -5.58
C VAL A 114 -3.07 -2.36 -5.33
N SER A 115 -2.41 -2.27 -4.16
CA SER A 115 -1.43 -1.23 -3.90
C SER A 115 -0.03 -1.64 -4.39
N MET A 116 0.74 -0.65 -4.81
CA MET A 116 2.14 -0.81 -5.22
C MET A 116 2.91 0.50 -5.08
N TRP A 117 4.23 0.40 -4.97
CA TRP A 117 5.16 1.53 -4.96
C TRP A 117 6.24 1.41 -6.05
N SER A 118 6.98 2.49 -6.30
CA SER A 118 8.04 2.52 -7.34
C SER A 118 9.17 1.53 -7.08
N GLY A 119 9.50 1.33 -5.82
CA GLY A 119 10.76 0.76 -5.37
C GLY A 119 11.86 1.82 -5.25
N ALA A 120 12.88 1.51 -4.45
CA ALA A 120 14.08 2.32 -4.36
C ALA A 120 14.85 2.27 -5.68
N SER A 121 15.37 3.41 -6.11
CA SER A 121 16.24 3.47 -7.28
C SER A 121 17.57 2.70 -7.01
N PRO A 122 18.25 2.23 -8.03
CA PRO A 122 19.53 1.54 -7.87
C PRO A 122 20.59 2.37 -7.13
N ASN A 123 20.60 3.68 -7.35
CA ASN A 123 21.64 4.61 -6.88
C ASN A 123 21.14 5.57 -5.78
N GLY A 124 19.94 5.33 -5.19
CA GLY A 124 19.38 6.19 -4.15
C GLY A 124 18.74 7.49 -4.65
N VAL A 125 18.75 7.74 -5.96
CA VAL A 125 18.17 8.96 -6.58
C VAL A 125 16.67 9.05 -6.28
N LYS A 126 16.20 10.25 -5.93
CA LYS A 126 14.79 10.54 -5.62
C LYS A 126 14.06 11.21 -6.79
N ALA A 127 12.75 11.03 -6.82
CA ALA A 127 11.89 11.64 -7.84
C ALA A 127 11.85 13.15 -7.74
N ASP A 128 11.77 13.67 -6.51
CA ASP A 128 11.76 15.09 -6.23
C ASP A 128 13.19 15.64 -6.11
N ALA A 129 13.46 16.76 -6.77
CA ALA A 129 14.75 17.43 -6.69
C ALA A 129 15.00 18.05 -5.29
N ALA A 130 13.93 18.37 -4.55
CA ALA A 130 14.04 18.90 -3.20
C ALA A 130 14.55 17.86 -2.19
N ASP A 131 14.29 16.57 -2.45
CA ASP A 131 14.69 15.44 -1.61
C ASP A 131 16.02 14.79 -2.08
N SER A 132 16.64 15.36 -3.13
CA SER A 132 17.86 14.86 -3.73
C SER A 132 19.10 15.35 -2.99
N GLU A 133 20.14 14.52 -2.94
CA GLU A 133 21.45 14.95 -2.49
C GLU A 133 22.10 15.92 -3.50
N GLU A 134 23.03 16.79 -3.06
CA GLU A 134 23.66 17.82 -3.91
C GLU A 134 24.33 17.24 -5.17
N ASP A 135 24.75 15.97 -5.13
CA ASP A 135 25.45 15.28 -6.22
C ASP A 135 24.53 14.48 -7.17
N ASP A 136 23.21 14.52 -7.00
CA ASP A 136 22.28 13.79 -7.85
C ASP A 136 22.28 14.30 -9.29
N ASP A 137 22.62 13.41 -10.25
CA ASP A 137 22.56 13.75 -11.68
C ASP A 137 21.12 13.83 -12.18
N PRO A 138 20.65 15.02 -12.60
CA PRO A 138 19.29 15.19 -13.15
C PRO A 138 18.98 14.26 -14.34
N ARG A 139 20.02 13.86 -15.10
CA ARG A 139 19.86 12.95 -16.24
C ARG A 139 19.58 11.52 -15.76
N GLU A 140 20.17 11.12 -14.62
CA GLU A 140 19.88 9.81 -14.04
C GLU A 140 18.44 9.77 -13.48
N ARG A 141 18.00 10.85 -12.86
CA ARG A 141 16.59 11.00 -12.41
C ARG A 141 15.61 10.84 -13.58
N GLU A 142 15.86 11.51 -14.72
CA GLU A 142 15.01 11.35 -15.90
C GLU A 142 15.04 9.91 -16.45
N ARG A 143 16.17 9.23 -16.47
CA ARG A 143 16.23 7.82 -16.89
C ARG A 143 15.41 6.91 -15.97
N ILE A 144 15.37 7.19 -14.66
CA ILE A 144 14.58 6.44 -13.71
C ILE A 144 13.09 6.70 -13.93
N TRP A 145 12.70 7.96 -14.16
CA TRP A 145 11.35 8.31 -14.58
C TRP A 145 10.94 7.59 -15.87
N ASP A 146 11.80 7.57 -16.87
CA ASP A 146 11.53 6.86 -18.13
C ASP A 146 11.30 5.38 -17.92
N ARG A 147 12.09 4.73 -17.04
CA ARG A 147 11.89 3.32 -16.67
C ARG A 147 10.53 3.11 -16.01
N LEU A 148 10.21 3.90 -15.00
CA LEU A 148 8.92 3.77 -14.30
C LEU A 148 7.76 3.98 -15.25
N CYS A 149 7.78 5.04 -16.03
CA CYS A 149 6.73 5.36 -17.01
C CYS A 149 6.60 4.30 -18.11
N ALA A 150 7.66 3.58 -18.46
CA ALA A 150 7.59 2.48 -19.43
C ALA A 150 6.93 1.21 -18.86
N GLU A 151 7.10 0.94 -17.56
CA GLU A 151 6.57 -0.26 -16.91
C GLU A 151 5.09 -0.11 -16.46
N MET A 152 4.62 1.13 -16.22
CA MET A 152 3.27 1.36 -15.70
C MET A 152 2.13 1.06 -16.69
N PRO A 153 2.18 1.47 -17.99
CA PRO A 153 1.07 1.27 -18.92
C PRO A 153 0.61 -0.18 -19.07
N PRO A 154 1.49 -1.19 -19.21
CA PRO A 154 1.08 -2.58 -19.29
C PRO A 154 0.38 -3.07 -18.01
N LEU A 155 0.80 -2.59 -16.82
CA LEU A 155 0.20 -2.94 -15.54
C LEU A 155 -1.19 -2.31 -15.38
N LEU A 156 -1.34 -1.04 -15.75
CA LEU A 156 -2.63 -0.34 -15.74
C LEU A 156 -3.64 -0.99 -16.71
N HIS A 157 -3.18 -1.37 -17.89
CA HIS A 157 -4.01 -2.09 -18.85
C HIS A 157 -4.49 -3.43 -18.29
N HIS A 158 -3.57 -4.23 -17.74
CA HIS A 158 -3.89 -5.53 -17.16
C HIS A 158 -4.85 -5.39 -15.96
N ALA A 159 -4.62 -4.44 -15.06
CA ALA A 159 -5.51 -4.18 -13.93
C ALA A 159 -6.93 -3.83 -14.39
N ARG A 160 -7.06 -2.97 -15.41
CA ARG A 160 -8.36 -2.63 -16.00
C ARG A 160 -9.07 -3.85 -16.62
N GLU A 161 -8.35 -4.71 -17.33
CA GLU A 161 -8.93 -5.94 -17.90
C GLU A 161 -9.42 -6.91 -16.83
N ARG A 162 -8.77 -6.91 -15.67
CA ARG A 162 -9.12 -7.75 -14.51
C ARG A 162 -10.16 -7.10 -13.58
N GLY A 163 -10.62 -5.88 -13.87
CA GLY A 163 -11.59 -5.15 -13.03
C GLY A 163 -11.01 -4.68 -11.70
N VAL A 164 -9.69 -4.52 -11.62
CA VAL A 164 -8.95 -4.10 -10.40
C VAL A 164 -8.40 -2.69 -10.62
N ARG A 165 -8.42 -1.86 -9.59
CA ARG A 165 -7.77 -0.55 -9.60
C ARG A 165 -6.35 -0.66 -9.03
N LEU A 166 -5.37 -0.20 -9.80
CA LEU A 166 -4.00 -0.11 -9.31
C LEU A 166 -3.84 1.19 -8.51
N ALA A 167 -3.42 1.08 -7.27
CA ALA A 167 -3.17 2.18 -6.36
C ALA A 167 -1.65 2.35 -6.16
N PHE A 168 -1.15 3.53 -6.43
CA PHE A 168 0.27 3.83 -6.25
C PHE A 168 0.49 4.48 -4.88
N GLU A 169 1.45 3.97 -4.14
CA GLU A 169 1.83 4.43 -2.82
C GLU A 169 3.17 5.17 -2.87
N PRO A 170 3.18 6.46 -2.57
CA PRO A 170 4.42 7.17 -2.23
C PRO A 170 4.99 6.62 -0.93
N GLU A 171 6.21 6.09 -0.98
CA GLU A 171 6.83 5.34 0.12
C GLU A 171 8.19 5.93 0.49
N PRO A 172 8.43 6.37 1.74
CA PRO A 172 9.73 6.86 2.19
C PRO A 172 10.86 5.86 1.92
N GLY A 173 11.97 6.34 1.37
CA GLY A 173 13.09 5.50 0.95
C GLY A 173 12.97 4.94 -0.46
N MET A 174 11.82 5.05 -1.12
CA MET A 174 11.64 4.68 -2.53
C MET A 174 11.97 5.85 -3.47
N PHE A 175 11.89 5.65 -4.78
CA PHE A 175 12.11 6.72 -5.74
C PHE A 175 11.04 7.80 -5.63
N VAL A 176 9.77 7.39 -5.64
CA VAL A 176 8.62 8.28 -5.38
C VAL A 176 8.24 8.13 -3.90
N GLU A 177 8.56 9.15 -3.10
CA GLU A 177 8.35 9.14 -1.65
C GLU A 177 7.19 10.03 -1.20
N ARG A 178 6.79 11.00 -2.03
CA ARG A 178 5.83 12.05 -1.67
C ARG A 178 4.62 12.07 -2.59
N PRO A 179 3.47 12.57 -2.14
CA PRO A 179 2.30 12.80 -2.99
C PRO A 179 2.60 13.63 -4.25
N ALA A 180 3.50 14.63 -4.16
CA ALA A 180 3.93 15.40 -5.32
C ALA A 180 4.60 14.55 -6.41
N GLY A 181 5.36 13.52 -6.01
CA GLY A 181 5.94 12.56 -6.95
C GLY A 181 4.89 11.66 -7.62
N PHE A 182 3.80 11.33 -6.91
CA PHE A 182 2.66 10.65 -7.52
C PHE A 182 1.97 11.53 -8.55
N ASP A 183 1.76 12.80 -8.26
CA ASP A 183 1.17 13.76 -9.20
C ASP A 183 2.02 13.88 -10.47
N GLU A 184 3.35 13.92 -10.31
CA GLU A 184 4.29 13.94 -11.44
C GLU A 184 4.23 12.63 -12.24
N LEU A 185 4.14 11.47 -11.58
CA LEU A 185 3.94 10.18 -12.27
C LEU A 185 2.65 10.19 -13.09
N ALA A 186 1.53 10.60 -12.49
CA ALA A 186 0.25 10.68 -13.18
C ALA A 186 0.31 11.62 -14.39
N ARG A 187 0.95 12.77 -14.23
CA ARG A 187 1.16 13.75 -15.32
C ARG A 187 2.01 13.17 -16.47
N ARG A 188 3.08 12.44 -16.15
CA ARG A 188 3.95 11.79 -17.16
C ARG A 188 3.26 10.66 -17.92
N LEU A 189 2.33 9.98 -17.29
CA LEU A 189 1.53 8.91 -17.92
C LEU A 189 0.42 9.46 -18.84
N GLY A 190 0.14 10.77 -18.81
CA GLY A 190 -0.91 11.41 -19.62
C GLY A 190 -2.28 10.77 -19.35
N ASP A 191 -3.05 10.49 -20.40
CA ASP A 191 -4.41 9.92 -20.29
C ASP A 191 -4.46 8.60 -19.50
N GLN A 192 -3.36 7.85 -19.43
CA GLN A 192 -3.29 6.62 -18.64
C GLN A 192 -3.13 6.89 -17.14
N GLY A 193 -2.60 8.05 -16.79
CA GLY A 193 -2.47 8.49 -15.40
C GLY A 193 -3.82 8.65 -14.70
N ASP A 194 -4.92 8.86 -15.44
CA ASP A 194 -6.27 8.96 -14.86
C ASP A 194 -6.77 7.63 -14.29
N ALA A 195 -6.26 6.51 -14.79
CA ALA A 195 -6.57 5.18 -14.29
C ALA A 195 -5.81 4.82 -13.00
N LEU A 196 -4.70 5.53 -12.70
CA LEU A 196 -3.89 5.30 -11.51
C LEU A 196 -4.56 5.91 -10.28
N GLY A 197 -4.84 5.09 -9.26
CA GLY A 197 -5.29 5.53 -7.95
C GLY A 197 -4.11 5.89 -7.04
N LEU A 198 -4.39 6.64 -5.98
CA LEU A 198 -3.45 6.91 -4.89
C LEU A 198 -3.76 5.98 -3.72
N CYS A 199 -2.76 5.26 -3.24
CA CYS A 199 -2.71 4.71 -1.89
C CYS A 199 -1.95 5.70 -1.01
N LEU A 200 -2.58 6.20 0.04
CA LEU A 200 -1.99 7.19 0.94
C LEU A 200 -1.75 6.55 2.31
N ASP A 201 -0.48 6.38 2.66
CA ASP A 201 -0.10 6.05 4.01
C ASP A 201 0.08 7.35 4.81
N VAL A 202 -0.70 7.50 5.89
CA VAL A 202 -0.71 8.75 6.67
C VAL A 202 0.55 8.91 7.51
N GLY A 203 1.17 7.82 7.94
CA GLY A 203 2.45 7.85 8.64
C GLY A 203 3.59 8.29 7.73
N HIS A 204 3.57 7.90 6.45
CA HIS A 204 4.57 8.34 5.48
C HIS A 204 4.59 9.86 5.30
N LEU A 205 3.42 10.53 5.45
CA LEU A 205 3.34 11.99 5.38
C LEU A 205 4.10 12.67 6.53
N LEU A 206 4.09 12.05 7.73
CA LEU A 206 4.89 12.53 8.86
C LEU A 206 6.39 12.36 8.62
N VAL A 207 6.80 11.27 7.96
CA VAL A 207 8.20 11.01 7.60
C VAL A 207 8.70 12.05 6.60
N THR A 208 7.89 12.35 5.58
CA THR A 208 8.28 13.28 4.50
C THR A 208 7.99 14.75 4.82
N GLY A 209 7.29 15.04 5.92
CA GLY A 209 6.92 16.39 6.32
C GLY A 209 5.79 16.99 5.48
N ASP A 210 5.00 16.17 4.83
CA ASP A 210 3.79 16.58 4.10
C ASP A 210 2.61 16.76 5.07
N VAL A 211 2.67 17.80 5.88
CA VAL A 211 1.70 18.11 6.93
C VAL A 211 1.05 19.48 6.71
N PRO A 212 -0.16 19.77 7.22
CA PRO A 212 -1.06 18.88 7.97
C PRO A 212 -1.58 17.70 7.14
N VAL A 213 -1.78 16.54 7.77
CA VAL A 213 -2.20 15.30 7.07
C VAL A 213 -3.58 15.45 6.45
N GLY A 214 -4.52 16.09 7.14
CA GLY A 214 -5.87 16.38 6.66
C GLY A 214 -5.88 17.17 5.35
N ASP A 215 -5.00 18.18 5.21
CA ASP A 215 -4.88 18.96 3.97
C ASP A 215 -4.42 18.10 2.80
N VAL A 216 -3.53 17.12 3.06
CA VAL A 216 -3.08 16.17 2.01
C VAL A 216 -4.23 15.27 1.58
N ILE A 217 -5.02 14.75 2.52
CA ILE A 217 -6.20 13.93 2.24
C ILE A 217 -7.19 14.72 1.36
N HIS A 218 -7.51 15.97 1.73
CA HIS A 218 -8.43 16.81 0.96
C HIS A 218 -7.97 17.05 -0.47
N ARG A 219 -6.71 17.48 -0.68
CA ARG A 219 -6.21 17.73 -2.04
C ARG A 219 -6.09 16.46 -2.88
N SER A 220 -5.97 15.30 -2.25
CA SER A 220 -5.84 13.99 -2.92
C SER A 220 -7.17 13.27 -3.17
N ALA A 221 -8.30 13.82 -2.69
CA ALA A 221 -9.60 13.17 -2.63
C ALA A 221 -10.05 12.52 -3.95
N SER A 222 -9.80 13.18 -5.10
CA SER A 222 -10.23 12.68 -6.42
C SER A 222 -9.45 11.45 -6.89
N ARG A 223 -8.28 11.19 -6.31
CA ARG A 223 -7.37 10.09 -6.67
C ARG A 223 -7.29 9.02 -5.60
N LEU A 224 -7.72 9.32 -4.37
CA LEU A 224 -7.59 8.46 -3.21
C LEU A 224 -8.46 7.21 -3.32
N VAL A 225 -7.86 6.03 -3.31
CA VAL A 225 -8.57 4.75 -3.44
C VAL A 225 -8.22 3.76 -2.35
N HIS A 226 -7.11 3.97 -1.64
CA HIS A 226 -6.69 3.16 -0.51
C HIS A 226 -5.95 4.03 0.51
N VAL A 227 -6.06 3.70 1.78
CA VAL A 227 -5.41 4.45 2.87
C VAL A 227 -4.78 3.46 3.85
N HIS A 228 -3.52 3.70 4.20
CA HIS A 228 -2.90 3.05 5.35
C HIS A 228 -2.94 3.96 6.56
N LEU A 229 -3.19 3.36 7.72
CA LEU A 229 -3.29 4.03 9.02
C LEU A 229 -2.26 3.43 9.97
N ASP A 230 -1.34 4.23 10.40
CA ASP A 230 -0.35 3.93 11.43
C ASP A 230 0.10 5.23 12.09
N ASP A 231 0.95 5.15 13.09
CA ASP A 231 1.56 6.31 13.73
C ASP A 231 3.09 6.29 13.54
N ILE A 232 3.69 7.46 13.50
CA ILE A 232 5.13 7.67 13.30
C ILE A 232 5.62 8.66 14.34
N ALA A 233 6.74 8.37 14.99
CA ALA A 233 7.37 9.27 15.95
C ALA A 233 8.65 9.89 15.38
N GLY A 234 8.77 11.22 15.47
CA GLY A 234 9.99 11.94 15.14
C GLY A 234 10.47 11.78 13.70
N GLY A 235 9.56 11.50 12.75
CA GLY A 235 9.88 11.30 11.35
C GLY A 235 10.66 10.01 11.04
N VAL A 236 10.72 9.06 11.98
CA VAL A 236 11.38 7.77 11.78
C VAL A 236 10.38 6.78 11.18
N HIS A 237 10.67 6.24 9.99
CA HIS A 237 9.80 5.30 9.27
C HIS A 237 9.67 3.96 10.02
N GLU A 238 8.80 3.96 11.02
CA GLU A 238 8.45 2.82 11.87
C GLU A 238 6.96 2.84 12.16
N HIS A 239 6.19 1.97 11.50
CA HIS A 239 4.75 1.85 11.75
C HIS A 239 4.49 1.53 13.23
N ARG A 240 3.96 2.48 13.98
CA ARG A 240 3.69 2.40 15.41
C ARG A 240 2.19 2.36 15.69
N MET A 241 1.86 1.91 16.89
CA MET A 241 0.51 2.00 17.40
C MET A 241 0.06 3.45 17.57
N PHE A 242 -1.19 3.75 17.29
CA PHE A 242 -1.79 5.06 17.47
C PHE A 242 -1.56 5.62 18.88
N GLY A 243 -1.07 6.84 18.95
CA GLY A 243 -0.71 7.54 20.19
C GLY A 243 0.71 7.27 20.68
N GLU A 244 1.51 6.49 19.95
CA GLU A 244 2.95 6.31 20.20
C GLU A 244 3.82 7.23 19.33
N GLY A 245 3.22 8.03 18.46
CA GLY A 245 3.88 8.97 17.56
C GLY A 245 3.26 10.34 17.54
N ASP A 246 3.35 10.98 16.37
CA ASP A 246 3.00 12.39 16.17
C ASP A 246 1.70 12.56 15.37
N LEU A 247 0.99 11.46 15.02
CA LEU A 247 -0.23 11.50 14.22
C LEU A 247 -1.43 12.01 15.03
N ASP A 248 -2.14 13.01 14.52
CA ASP A 248 -3.51 13.30 14.96
C ASP A 248 -4.51 12.39 14.23
N LEU A 249 -4.81 11.24 14.85
CA LEU A 249 -5.74 10.27 14.28
C LEU A 249 -7.15 10.85 14.08
N SER A 250 -7.58 11.79 14.93
CA SER A 250 -8.90 12.42 14.79
C SER A 250 -8.95 13.29 13.54
N GLU A 251 -7.94 14.13 13.30
CA GLU A 251 -7.80 14.92 12.07
C GLU A 251 -7.89 14.04 10.80
N VAL A 252 -7.18 12.90 10.80
CA VAL A 252 -7.18 11.96 9.67
C VAL A 252 -8.57 11.42 9.40
N LEU A 253 -9.24 10.90 10.45
CA LEU A 253 -10.56 10.28 10.29
C LEU A 253 -11.64 11.31 9.91
N GLU A 254 -11.58 12.53 10.47
CA GLU A 254 -12.44 13.65 10.09
C GLU A 254 -12.25 14.01 8.61
N ALA A 255 -11.02 14.17 8.15
CA ALA A 255 -10.73 14.47 6.75
C ALA A 255 -11.27 13.38 5.79
N LEU A 256 -11.13 12.09 6.14
CA LEU A 256 -11.70 11.00 5.36
C LEU A 256 -13.23 11.04 5.30
N VAL A 257 -13.89 11.43 6.40
CA VAL A 257 -15.36 11.64 6.43
C VAL A 257 -15.74 12.83 5.55
N GLU A 258 -15.06 13.95 5.68
CA GLU A 258 -15.34 15.20 4.94
C GLU A 258 -15.26 15.04 3.42
N ILE A 259 -14.29 14.26 2.92
CA ILE A 259 -14.17 13.94 1.49
C ILE A 259 -15.12 12.83 1.03
N ASP A 260 -15.97 12.31 1.91
CA ASP A 260 -16.85 11.17 1.66
C ASP A 260 -16.11 9.93 1.13
N TYR A 261 -14.93 9.64 1.69
CA TYR A 261 -14.13 8.48 1.30
C TYR A 261 -14.93 7.18 1.46
N LYS A 262 -14.81 6.25 0.50
CA LYS A 262 -15.59 5.00 0.45
C LYS A 262 -14.74 3.72 0.47
N GLY A 263 -13.43 3.86 0.32
CA GLY A 263 -12.52 2.71 0.26
C GLY A 263 -12.15 2.18 1.64
N LEU A 264 -11.14 1.32 1.66
CA LEU A 264 -10.58 0.76 2.88
C LEU A 264 -9.57 1.74 3.50
N ALA A 265 -9.69 1.95 4.82
CA ALA A 265 -8.68 2.58 5.65
C ALA A 265 -8.05 1.47 6.51
N ALA A 266 -6.90 0.96 6.06
CA ALA A 266 -6.27 -0.25 6.58
C ALA A 266 -5.17 0.09 7.59
N VAL A 267 -5.31 -0.37 8.82
CA VAL A 267 -4.26 -0.30 9.84
C VAL A 267 -3.04 -1.10 9.38
N GLU A 268 -1.86 -0.48 9.40
CA GLU A 268 -0.61 -1.12 9.03
C GLU A 268 0.40 -1.13 10.20
N LEU A 269 0.47 -2.25 10.92
CA LEU A 269 1.34 -2.45 12.08
C LEU A 269 2.29 -3.64 11.86
N SER A 270 3.09 -3.56 10.80
CA SER A 270 3.97 -4.66 10.36
C SER A 270 5.02 -5.07 11.41
N ARG A 271 5.39 -4.19 12.32
CA ARG A 271 6.34 -4.45 13.41
C ARG A 271 5.71 -5.18 14.60
N ASP A 272 4.39 -5.11 14.74
CA ASP A 272 3.63 -5.72 15.81
C ASP A 272 3.17 -7.16 15.54
N ALA A 273 3.63 -7.77 14.43
CA ALA A 273 3.24 -9.13 14.05
C ALA A 273 3.52 -10.18 15.15
N HIS A 274 4.46 -9.93 16.04
CA HIS A 274 4.77 -10.80 17.20
C HIS A 274 3.67 -10.80 18.28
N ARG A 275 2.79 -9.79 18.29
CA ARG A 275 1.60 -9.64 19.15
C ARG A 275 0.34 -9.31 18.33
N GLY A 276 0.27 -9.74 17.08
CA GLY A 276 -0.63 -9.25 16.06
C GLY A 276 -2.11 -9.19 16.45
N ALA A 277 -2.66 -10.24 17.09
CA ALA A 277 -4.06 -10.22 17.55
C ALA A 277 -4.33 -9.11 18.57
N GLN A 278 -3.42 -8.93 19.52
CA GLN A 278 -3.50 -7.89 20.55
C GLN A 278 -3.36 -6.49 19.91
N ALA A 279 -2.43 -6.34 18.98
CA ALA A 279 -2.24 -5.06 18.27
C ALA A 279 -3.48 -4.68 17.44
N ALA A 280 -4.11 -5.65 16.77
CA ALA A 280 -5.34 -5.41 16.03
C ALA A 280 -6.51 -4.97 16.93
N GLU A 281 -6.68 -5.58 18.10
CA GLU A 281 -7.68 -5.18 19.09
C GLU A 281 -7.42 -3.78 19.64
N GLU A 282 -6.18 -3.47 19.97
CA GLU A 282 -5.74 -2.17 20.48
C GLU A 282 -5.98 -1.07 19.44
N ALA A 283 -5.57 -1.28 18.18
CA ALA A 283 -5.79 -0.35 17.09
C ALA A 283 -7.29 -0.06 16.86
N MET A 284 -8.14 -1.10 16.83
CA MET A 284 -9.60 -0.93 16.72
C MET A 284 -10.17 -0.09 17.88
N SER A 285 -9.61 -0.25 19.08
CA SER A 285 -10.02 0.54 20.24
C SER A 285 -9.67 2.03 20.10
N HIS A 286 -8.52 2.36 19.51
CA HIS A 286 -8.13 3.73 19.19
C HIS A 286 -9.04 4.33 18.10
N LEU A 287 -9.27 3.61 17.00
CA LEU A 287 -10.13 4.04 15.91
C LEU A 287 -11.56 4.34 16.38
N ARG A 288 -12.14 3.44 17.18
CA ARG A 288 -13.48 3.66 17.74
C ARG A 288 -13.58 4.85 18.69
N ARG A 289 -12.51 5.16 19.40
CA ARG A 289 -12.48 6.37 20.26
C ARG A 289 -12.41 7.63 19.43
N ALA A 290 -11.52 7.67 18.44
CA ALA A 290 -11.35 8.82 17.57
C ALA A 290 -12.62 9.13 16.72
N LEU A 291 -13.32 8.10 16.23
CA LEU A 291 -14.58 8.27 15.49
C LEU A 291 -15.77 8.75 16.33
N ARG A 292 -15.64 8.78 17.66
CA ARG A 292 -16.72 9.25 18.58
C ARG A 292 -16.42 10.62 19.15
N ALA A 293 -15.21 11.12 18.99
CA ALA A 293 -14.78 12.41 19.54
C ALA A 293 -15.31 13.58 18.71
#